data_f7b43ae4f1fb61dc71087dd78e8a3237
#
_entry.id   f7b43ae4f1fb61dc71087dd78e8a3237
#
_cell.length_a   1.000
_cell.length_b   1.000
_cell.length_c   1.000
_cell.angle_alpha   90.00
_cell.angle_beta   90.00
_cell.angle_gamma   90.00
#
_symmetry.space_group_name_H-M   'P 1'
#
loop_
_entity.id
_entity.type
_entity.pdbx_description
1 polymer ?
#
loop_
_entity_poly.entity_id
_entity_poly.type
_entity_poly.pdbx_seq_one_letter_code
_entity_poly.pdbx_strand_id
1 'polypeptide(L)'
;MGVESAIFEIIHESIRHDESVLTVSDLCEIAGVSRSGYYRWEAAAGQRGKREEQDRADFALILEAYNFRGYKKGIRSIHMRLLHIGIIMNPKKIRRLMRKYNLFCPIRKANPYRRMAKAMRTNNVADNLLNREFESHGPRAVLLTDITYIRFQDGFLYLSTILDAYTKEALAHVLSDSLEVDFVLETVQNMQRDYGVSLQQETIIHSDQGCHYTSIRFMTLVQDLCLRQSMSRRGNCWDNAPQESFYGHMKDELADKMASWSCFEEAKRDIDDWFDYYNHDRYQWQLAKLSPSQFYRYVTTGEYPLPGSPPAGGVPRGSAP
;
A
#
# COMPACT_ATOMS: atom_id res chain seq x y z
N MET A 1 -3.56 30.52 1.78
CA MET A 1 -4.12 31.86 2.05
C MET A 1 -4.46 32.50 0.72
N GLY A 2 -5.59 33.21 0.61
CA GLY A 2 -5.88 33.99 -0.59
C GLY A 2 -4.95 35.20 -0.66
N VAL A 3 -4.72 35.74 -1.85
CA VAL A 3 -3.85 36.91 -2.08
C VAL A 3 -4.22 38.07 -1.13
N GLU A 4 -5.50 38.35 -0.98
CA GLU A 4 -6.01 39.41 -0.09
C GLU A 4 -5.63 39.19 1.39
N SER A 5 -5.66 37.95 1.89
CA SER A 5 -5.26 37.64 3.27
C SER A 5 -3.78 37.90 3.54
N ALA A 6 -2.92 37.63 2.58
CA ALA A 6 -1.49 37.93 2.66
C ALA A 6 -1.25 39.45 2.64
N ILE A 7 -2.02 40.20 1.86
CA ILE A 7 -1.97 41.67 1.81
C ILE A 7 -2.37 42.25 3.17
N PHE A 8 -3.46 41.78 3.80
CA PHE A 8 -3.89 42.24 5.10
C PHE A 8 -2.87 41.91 6.21
N GLU A 9 -2.16 40.78 6.08
CA GLU A 9 -1.09 40.41 7.01
C GLU A 9 0.08 41.42 6.92
N ILE A 10 0.51 41.79 5.71
CA ILE A 10 1.54 42.79 5.46
C ILE A 10 1.10 44.18 6.02
N ILE A 11 -0.15 44.60 5.76
CA ILE A 11 -0.69 45.86 6.30
C ILE A 11 -0.67 45.84 7.84
N HIS A 12 -1.09 44.71 8.44
CA HIS A 12 -1.10 44.58 9.91
C HIS A 12 0.30 44.63 10.51
N GLU A 13 1.28 43.98 9.90
CA GLU A 13 2.67 44.04 10.32
C GLU A 13 3.27 45.46 10.16
N SER A 14 2.98 46.13 9.02
CA SER A 14 3.46 47.48 8.76
C SER A 14 2.96 48.51 9.77
N ILE A 15 1.73 48.38 10.30
CA ILE A 15 1.17 49.25 11.29
C ILE A 15 1.78 49.01 12.69
N ARG A 16 2.23 47.81 12.99
CA ARG A 16 2.86 47.44 14.25
C ARG A 16 4.28 47.96 14.43
N HIS A 17 4.95 48.32 13.34
CA HIS A 17 6.25 48.95 13.41
C HIS A 17 6.06 50.41 13.80
N ASP A 18 6.63 50.81 14.97
CA ASP A 18 6.49 52.14 15.63
C ASP A 18 6.90 53.34 14.77
N GLU A 19 7.52 53.13 13.61
CA GLU A 19 7.94 54.13 12.64
C GLU A 19 6.97 54.35 11.46
N SER A 20 5.79 53.69 11.47
CA SER A 20 4.88 53.81 10.34
C SER A 20 4.10 55.14 10.39
N VAL A 21 4.37 56.02 9.43
CA VAL A 21 3.66 57.30 9.21
C VAL A 21 2.32 57.05 8.48
N LEU A 22 2.11 55.85 7.88
CA LEU A 22 0.93 55.51 7.07
C LEU A 22 -0.18 54.93 7.92
N THR A 23 -1.42 55.39 7.69
CA THR A 23 -2.61 54.85 8.33
C THR A 23 -3.12 53.57 7.65
N VAL A 24 -4.02 52.83 8.34
CA VAL A 24 -4.73 51.69 7.73
C VAL A 24 -5.42 52.09 6.39
N SER A 25 -5.91 53.34 6.35
CA SER A 25 -6.58 53.86 5.15
C SER A 25 -5.62 53.94 3.97
N ASP A 26 -4.44 54.53 4.23
CA ASP A 26 -3.41 54.76 3.20
C ASP A 26 -2.87 53.43 2.69
N LEU A 27 -2.57 52.48 3.59
CA LEU A 27 -2.06 51.15 3.24
C LEU A 27 -3.08 50.31 2.44
N CYS A 28 -4.38 50.40 2.80
CA CYS A 28 -5.43 49.72 2.06
C CYS A 28 -5.61 50.34 0.68
N GLU A 29 -5.50 51.66 0.53
CA GLU A 29 -5.58 52.36 -0.75
C GLU A 29 -4.41 51.98 -1.67
N ILE A 30 -3.17 52.03 -1.14
CA ILE A 30 -1.94 51.63 -1.85
C ILE A 30 -2.03 50.17 -2.32
N ALA A 31 -2.52 49.27 -1.45
CA ALA A 31 -2.62 47.82 -1.77
C ALA A 31 -3.86 47.45 -2.58
N GLY A 32 -4.75 48.38 -2.90
CA GLY A 32 -5.96 48.14 -3.67
C GLY A 32 -6.98 47.23 -2.98
N VAL A 33 -7.04 47.27 -1.63
CA VAL A 33 -7.97 46.43 -0.84
C VAL A 33 -8.93 47.27 -0.02
N SER A 34 -10.09 46.70 0.35
CA SER A 34 -11.09 47.47 1.12
C SER A 34 -10.74 47.54 2.61
N ARG A 35 -10.91 48.71 3.22
CA ARG A 35 -10.76 48.90 4.67
C ARG A 35 -11.69 48.00 5.48
N SER A 36 -12.93 47.83 5.03
CA SER A 36 -13.90 46.94 5.69
C SER A 36 -13.46 45.48 5.63
N GLY A 37 -12.78 45.06 4.54
CA GLY A 37 -12.15 43.75 4.39
C GLY A 37 -11.03 43.57 5.44
N TYR A 38 -10.16 44.56 5.61
CA TYR A 38 -9.09 44.51 6.61
C TYR A 38 -9.63 44.38 8.04
N TYR A 39 -10.56 45.22 8.46
CA TYR A 39 -11.11 45.14 9.83
C TYR A 39 -11.87 43.81 10.08
N ARG A 40 -12.57 43.30 9.09
CA ARG A 40 -13.20 41.97 9.19
C ARG A 40 -12.15 40.87 9.30
N TRP A 41 -11.07 40.99 8.56
CA TRP A 41 -9.94 40.07 8.65
C TRP A 41 -9.26 40.16 10.02
N GLU A 42 -9.03 41.35 10.53
CA GLU A 42 -8.47 41.59 11.86
C GLU A 42 -9.34 41.03 12.99
N ALA A 43 -10.65 41.32 12.97
CA ALA A 43 -11.62 40.79 13.93
C ALA A 43 -11.67 39.25 13.94
N ALA A 44 -11.35 38.59 12.80
CA ALA A 44 -11.27 37.16 12.70
C ALA A 44 -9.92 36.56 13.17
N ALA A 45 -8.99 37.33 13.68
CA ALA A 45 -7.65 36.89 14.09
C ALA A 45 -7.68 35.72 15.10
N GLY A 46 -8.53 35.82 16.13
CA GLY A 46 -8.70 34.77 17.13
C GLY A 46 -9.22 33.45 16.54
N GLN A 47 -10.12 33.54 15.55
CA GLN A 47 -10.62 32.32 14.85
C GLN A 47 -9.55 31.73 13.95
N ARG A 48 -8.72 32.56 13.31
CA ARG A 48 -7.59 32.07 12.50
C ARG A 48 -6.56 31.37 13.37
N GLY A 49 -6.21 31.95 14.54
CA GLY A 49 -5.31 31.32 15.51
C GLY A 49 -5.80 29.95 15.96
N LYS A 50 -7.06 29.82 16.37
CA LYS A 50 -7.67 28.54 16.74
C LYS A 50 -7.64 27.52 15.61
N ARG A 51 -7.89 27.96 14.36
CA ARG A 51 -7.79 27.07 13.19
C ARG A 51 -6.36 26.60 12.95
N GLU A 52 -5.39 27.49 13.14
CA GLU A 52 -3.99 27.13 12.97
C GLU A 52 -3.52 26.15 14.05
N GLU A 53 -3.92 26.33 15.29
CA GLU A 53 -3.64 25.38 16.38
C GLU A 53 -4.27 24.02 16.09
N GLN A 54 -5.53 24.00 15.65
CA GLN A 54 -6.21 22.76 15.25
C GLN A 54 -5.53 22.10 14.04
N ASP A 55 -5.12 22.90 13.05
CA ASP A 55 -4.39 22.38 11.87
C ASP A 55 -3.06 21.75 12.28
N ARG A 56 -2.32 22.34 13.24
CA ARG A 56 -1.08 21.78 13.79
C ARG A 56 -1.32 20.48 14.55
N ALA A 57 -2.34 20.45 15.41
CA ALA A 57 -2.71 19.24 16.13
C ALA A 57 -3.11 18.11 15.19
N ASP A 58 -3.96 18.39 14.20
CA ASP A 58 -4.36 17.43 13.18
C ASP A 58 -3.16 16.95 12.32
N PHE A 59 -2.23 17.86 12.00
CA PHE A 59 -1.04 17.51 11.24
C PHE A 59 -0.08 16.61 12.04
N ALA A 60 0.03 16.79 13.35
CA ALA A 60 0.82 15.88 14.19
C ALA A 60 0.31 14.44 14.10
N LEU A 61 -1.01 14.23 14.13
CA LEU A 61 -1.62 12.90 13.91
C LEU A 61 -1.35 12.34 12.51
N ILE A 62 -1.39 13.20 11.49
CA ILE A 62 -1.05 12.81 10.11
C ILE A 62 0.42 12.39 10.03
N LEU A 63 1.32 13.12 10.68
CA LEU A 63 2.76 12.83 10.67
C LEU A 63 3.09 11.53 11.41
N GLU A 64 2.44 11.27 12.53
CA GLU A 64 2.54 10.00 13.25
C GLU A 64 2.07 8.83 12.36
N ALA A 65 0.89 8.95 11.74
CA ALA A 65 0.37 7.95 10.83
C ALA A 65 1.27 7.76 9.58
N TYR A 66 1.90 8.83 9.09
CA TYR A 66 2.85 8.77 7.97
C TYR A 66 4.11 8.00 8.33
N ASN A 67 4.67 8.24 9.52
CA ASN A 67 5.93 7.62 9.98
C ASN A 67 5.76 6.21 10.55
N PHE A 68 4.52 5.76 10.76
CA PHE A 68 4.24 4.45 11.33
C PHE A 68 4.95 3.32 10.56
N ARG A 69 5.70 2.46 11.26
CA ARG A 69 6.54 1.37 10.71
C ARG A 69 7.61 1.83 9.71
N GLY A 70 7.87 3.14 9.57
CA GLY A 70 8.91 3.68 8.69
C GLY A 70 8.64 3.62 7.18
N TYR A 71 7.54 2.99 6.75
CA TYR A 71 7.19 2.90 5.34
C TYR A 71 6.45 4.13 4.84
N LYS A 72 6.76 4.58 3.62
CA LYS A 72 6.17 5.78 3.01
C LYS A 72 4.69 5.59 2.69
N LYS A 73 3.86 6.53 3.12
CA LYS A 73 2.40 6.44 3.00
C LYS A 73 1.78 7.59 2.23
N GLY A 74 0.85 7.28 1.34
CA GLY A 74 0.01 8.26 0.68
C GLY A 74 -1.26 8.58 1.48
N ILE A 75 -2.02 9.57 1.01
CA ILE A 75 -3.25 10.07 1.67
C ILE A 75 -4.22 8.95 2.06
N ARG A 76 -4.42 7.96 1.18
CA ARG A 76 -5.35 6.84 1.45
C ARG A 76 -4.85 5.95 2.59
N SER A 77 -3.56 5.63 2.62
CA SER A 77 -2.95 4.82 3.68
C SER A 77 -2.97 5.55 5.03
N ILE A 78 -2.68 6.86 5.04
CA ILE A 78 -2.79 7.70 6.24
C ILE A 78 -4.23 7.71 6.75
N HIS A 79 -5.21 7.92 5.87
CA HIS A 79 -6.64 7.91 6.24
C HIS A 79 -7.06 6.58 6.87
N MET A 80 -6.67 5.46 6.27
CA MET A 80 -6.98 4.13 6.79
C MET A 80 -6.29 3.89 8.14
N ARG A 81 -5.02 4.29 8.29
CA ARG A 81 -4.31 4.18 9.59
C ARG A 81 -5.00 4.97 10.68
N LEU A 82 -5.37 6.23 10.42
CA LEU A 82 -6.11 7.06 11.37
C LEU A 82 -7.44 6.41 11.76
N LEU A 83 -8.16 5.84 10.80
CA LEU A 83 -9.42 5.13 11.06
C LEU A 83 -9.22 3.93 11.99
N HIS A 84 -8.14 3.16 11.82
CA HIS A 84 -7.80 2.01 12.67
C HIS A 84 -7.42 2.38 14.11
N ILE A 85 -6.97 3.59 14.35
CA ILE A 85 -6.73 4.13 15.71
C ILE A 85 -7.91 4.97 16.23
N GLY A 86 -9.09 4.85 15.60
CA GLY A 86 -10.31 5.54 16.04
C GLY A 86 -10.43 7.01 15.63
N ILE A 87 -9.53 7.52 14.79
CA ILE A 87 -9.53 8.93 14.37
C ILE A 87 -10.19 9.06 13.00
N ILE A 88 -11.35 9.74 12.97
CA ILE A 88 -12.09 9.99 11.72
C ILE A 88 -11.64 11.33 11.13
N MET A 89 -10.81 11.31 10.10
CA MET A 89 -10.33 12.51 9.41
C MET A 89 -10.61 12.42 7.90
N ASN A 90 -11.28 13.45 7.35
CA ASN A 90 -11.64 13.47 5.92
C ASN A 90 -10.36 13.48 5.04
N PRO A 91 -10.25 12.63 4.00
CA PRO A 91 -9.11 12.62 3.08
C PRO A 91 -8.81 13.98 2.41
N LYS A 92 -9.82 14.84 2.21
CA LYS A 92 -9.62 16.21 1.71
C LYS A 92 -8.85 17.07 2.72
N LYS A 93 -9.15 16.91 4.04
CA LYS A 93 -8.42 17.60 5.11
C LYS A 93 -6.98 17.10 5.18
N ILE A 94 -6.75 15.78 5.15
CA ILE A 94 -5.41 15.18 5.10
C ILE A 94 -4.60 15.76 3.94
N ARG A 95 -5.17 15.77 2.71
CA ARG A 95 -4.50 16.34 1.53
C ARG A 95 -4.14 17.81 1.72
N ARG A 96 -5.06 18.62 2.27
CA ARG A 96 -4.83 20.04 2.52
C ARG A 96 -3.67 20.26 3.50
N LEU A 97 -3.67 19.52 4.61
CA LEU A 97 -2.64 19.65 5.65
C LEU A 97 -1.28 19.13 5.16
N MET A 98 -1.24 18.00 4.48
CA MET A 98 0.00 17.51 3.86
C MET A 98 0.62 18.56 2.93
N ARG A 99 -0.20 19.23 2.08
CA ARG A 99 0.28 20.31 1.21
C ARG A 99 0.74 21.53 2.00
N LYS A 100 -0.03 21.93 3.03
CA LYS A 100 0.27 23.10 3.86
C LYS A 100 1.62 22.98 4.56
N TYR A 101 1.95 21.77 5.04
CA TYR A 101 3.17 21.47 5.77
C TYR A 101 4.23 20.72 4.95
N ASN A 102 4.12 20.76 3.61
CA ASN A 102 5.09 20.20 2.67
C ASN A 102 5.41 18.71 2.89
N LEU A 103 4.43 17.92 3.34
CA LEU A 103 4.56 16.47 3.47
C LEU A 103 4.14 15.77 2.19
N PHE A 104 5.07 15.09 1.51
CA PHE A 104 4.82 14.39 0.26
C PHE A 104 5.16 12.91 0.39
N CYS A 105 4.37 12.06 -0.28
CA CYS A 105 4.69 10.66 -0.43
C CYS A 105 5.64 10.51 -1.64
N PRO A 106 6.89 10.03 -1.46
CA PRO A 106 7.87 9.91 -2.54
C PRO A 106 7.63 8.70 -3.45
N ILE A 107 6.69 7.80 -3.11
CA ILE A 107 6.41 6.61 -3.91
C ILE A 107 5.97 7.00 -5.31
N ARG A 108 6.70 6.50 -6.30
CA ARG A 108 6.49 6.81 -7.71
C ARG A 108 5.14 6.25 -8.19
N LYS A 109 4.33 7.07 -8.87
CA LYS A 109 3.14 6.57 -9.58
C LYS A 109 3.58 5.63 -10.71
N ALA A 110 3.02 4.42 -10.75
CA ALA A 110 3.25 3.51 -11.87
C ALA A 110 2.81 4.15 -13.19
N ASN A 111 3.69 4.06 -14.21
CA ASN A 111 3.36 4.55 -15.54
C ASN A 111 2.36 3.59 -16.21
N PRO A 112 1.13 4.01 -16.51
CA PRO A 112 0.10 3.15 -17.10
C PRO A 112 0.52 2.60 -18.48
N TYR A 113 1.31 3.34 -19.25
CA TYR A 113 1.76 2.93 -20.59
C TYR A 113 2.78 1.78 -20.56
N ARG A 114 3.53 1.59 -19.47
CA ARG A 114 4.49 0.49 -19.32
C ARG A 114 3.80 -0.87 -19.21
N ARG A 115 2.53 -0.90 -18.77
CA ARG A 115 1.70 -2.11 -18.69
C ARG A 115 1.16 -2.55 -20.07
N MET A 116 0.82 -1.59 -20.95
CA MET A 116 0.30 -1.91 -22.30
C MET A 116 1.37 -2.50 -23.25
N ALA A 117 2.62 -2.04 -23.16
CA ALA A 117 3.70 -2.50 -24.05
C ALA A 117 4.10 -3.98 -23.81
N LYS A 118 3.87 -4.52 -22.60
CA LYS A 118 4.20 -5.90 -22.23
C LYS A 118 3.13 -6.92 -22.67
N ALA A 119 1.91 -6.46 -22.97
CA ALA A 119 0.75 -7.31 -23.29
C ALA A 119 0.72 -7.83 -24.74
N MET A 120 1.64 -7.41 -25.61
CA MET A 120 1.57 -7.69 -27.07
C MET A 120 2.36 -8.91 -27.56
N ARG A 121 2.88 -9.79 -26.68
CA ARG A 121 3.60 -11.01 -27.13
C ARG A 121 2.95 -12.28 -26.57
N THR A 122 2.38 -13.05 -27.47
CA THR A 122 1.61 -14.27 -27.27
C THR A 122 2.41 -15.55 -27.57
N ASN A 123 2.11 -16.63 -26.96
CA ASN A 123 1.56 -17.94 -27.37
C ASN A 123 2.14 -19.16 -26.66
N ASN A 124 1.19 -19.93 -26.09
CA ASN A 124 1.06 -21.37 -25.84
C ASN A 124 1.98 -22.08 -24.83
N VAL A 125 1.40 -22.69 -23.80
CA VAL A 125 0.89 -24.02 -23.49
C VAL A 125 0.82 -24.25 -21.98
N ALA A 126 -0.23 -24.77 -21.51
CA ALA A 126 -0.72 -25.54 -20.35
C ALA A 126 -2.02 -24.92 -19.84
N ASP A 127 -2.98 -25.77 -19.50
CA ASP A 127 -4.33 -25.35 -19.16
C ASP A 127 -4.33 -24.33 -18.01
N ASN A 128 -4.74 -23.10 -18.33
CA ASN A 128 -4.99 -22.09 -17.32
C ASN A 128 -6.35 -22.37 -16.68
N LEU A 129 -6.34 -23.04 -15.55
CA LEU A 129 -7.56 -23.40 -14.82
C LEU A 129 -8.30 -22.16 -14.27
N LEU A 130 -7.62 -21.02 -14.18
CA LEU A 130 -8.16 -19.84 -13.48
C LEU A 130 -8.87 -18.82 -14.39
N ASN A 131 -8.62 -18.82 -15.71
CA ASN A 131 -9.19 -17.85 -16.66
C ASN A 131 -9.26 -16.39 -16.12
N ARG A 132 -8.34 -15.99 -15.22
CA ARG A 132 -8.28 -14.69 -14.52
C ARG A 132 -9.36 -14.46 -13.46
N GLU A 133 -10.13 -15.45 -13.11
CA GLU A 133 -11.14 -15.37 -12.06
C GLU A 133 -10.53 -15.66 -10.68
N PHE A 134 -9.47 -14.92 -10.33
CA PHE A 134 -8.71 -15.12 -9.08
C PHE A 134 -9.55 -14.93 -7.81
N GLU A 135 -10.59 -14.11 -7.87
CA GLU A 135 -11.39 -13.70 -6.71
C GLU A 135 -12.72 -14.48 -6.58
N SER A 136 -13.05 -15.34 -7.54
CA SER A 136 -14.32 -16.07 -7.54
C SER A 136 -14.33 -17.31 -6.63
N HIS A 137 -13.14 -17.79 -6.22
CA HIS A 137 -12.98 -19.07 -5.53
C HIS A 137 -12.99 -18.98 -3.99
N GLY A 138 -12.99 -17.76 -3.41
CA GLY A 138 -12.93 -17.56 -1.96
C GLY A 138 -11.53 -17.67 -1.35
N PRO A 139 -11.41 -17.44 -0.02
CA PRO A 139 -10.12 -17.46 0.65
C PRO A 139 -9.49 -18.86 0.65
N ARG A 140 -8.16 -18.92 0.48
CA ARG A 140 -7.35 -20.16 0.46
C ARG A 140 -7.65 -21.14 -0.67
N ALA A 141 -8.49 -20.78 -1.63
CA ALA A 141 -8.81 -21.66 -2.77
C ALA A 141 -7.77 -21.56 -3.90
N VAL A 142 -7.18 -20.38 -4.08
CA VAL A 142 -6.18 -20.12 -5.12
C VAL A 142 -4.98 -19.43 -4.50
N LEU A 143 -3.84 -20.05 -4.61
CA LEU A 143 -2.54 -19.54 -4.17
C LEU A 143 -1.72 -19.14 -5.38
N LEU A 144 -1.14 -17.96 -5.35
CA LEU A 144 -0.25 -17.46 -6.40
C LEU A 144 1.19 -17.56 -5.90
N THR A 145 2.06 -18.18 -6.69
CA THR A 145 3.49 -18.27 -6.37
C THR A 145 4.33 -17.68 -7.49
N ASP A 146 5.39 -16.97 -7.13
CA ASP A 146 6.32 -16.37 -8.08
C ASP A 146 7.66 -16.07 -7.41
N ILE A 147 8.69 -15.83 -8.21
CA ILE A 147 10.03 -15.45 -7.78
C ILE A 147 10.32 -14.04 -8.28
N THR A 148 10.82 -13.20 -7.38
CA THR A 148 11.35 -11.91 -7.78
C THR A 148 12.83 -11.78 -7.47
N TYR A 149 13.53 -11.05 -8.34
CA TYR A 149 14.95 -10.75 -8.24
C TYR A 149 15.11 -9.39 -7.55
N ILE A 150 15.94 -9.35 -6.52
CA ILE A 150 16.26 -8.14 -5.75
C ILE A 150 17.74 -7.85 -5.95
N ARG A 151 18.07 -6.68 -6.49
CA ARG A 151 19.46 -6.31 -6.67
C ARG A 151 20.13 -6.13 -5.30
N PHE A 152 21.27 -6.79 -5.11
CA PHE A 152 22.04 -6.77 -3.89
C PHE A 152 23.53 -6.79 -4.23
N GLN A 153 24.25 -5.74 -3.83
CA GLN A 153 25.66 -5.53 -4.18
C GLN A 153 25.89 -5.72 -5.70
N ASP A 154 26.82 -6.58 -6.09
CA ASP A 154 27.13 -6.87 -7.49
C ASP A 154 26.27 -8.01 -8.09
N GLY A 155 25.34 -8.56 -7.32
CA GLY A 155 24.49 -9.70 -7.72
C GLY A 155 23.01 -9.49 -7.44
N PHE A 156 22.36 -10.63 -7.13
CA PHE A 156 20.93 -10.67 -6.84
C PHE A 156 20.65 -11.58 -5.65
N LEU A 157 19.64 -11.20 -4.87
CA LEU A 157 18.91 -12.11 -3.99
C LEU A 157 17.62 -12.52 -4.69
N TYR A 158 17.13 -13.68 -4.36
CA TYR A 158 15.94 -14.30 -4.93
C TYR A 158 14.90 -14.46 -3.84
N LEU A 159 13.71 -13.95 -4.08
CA LEU A 159 12.61 -14.04 -3.13
C LEU A 159 11.47 -14.82 -3.74
N SER A 160 11.17 -15.99 -3.18
CA SER A 160 9.98 -16.78 -3.47
C SER A 160 8.86 -16.39 -2.53
N THR A 161 7.63 -16.27 -3.04
CA THR A 161 6.45 -15.94 -2.22
C THR A 161 5.23 -16.73 -2.62
N ILE A 162 4.34 -16.95 -1.66
CA ILE A 162 2.99 -17.49 -1.90
C ILE A 162 1.97 -16.51 -1.34
N LEU A 163 1.06 -16.06 -2.21
CA LEU A 163 -0.04 -15.17 -1.86
C LEU A 163 -1.40 -15.88 -2.00
N ASP A 164 -2.31 -15.64 -1.09
CA ASP A 164 -3.72 -15.94 -1.30
C ASP A 164 -4.32 -14.97 -2.33
N ALA A 165 -4.81 -15.49 -3.42
CA ALA A 165 -5.35 -14.67 -4.51
C ALA A 165 -6.58 -13.85 -4.10
N TYR A 166 -7.36 -14.33 -3.14
CA TYR A 166 -8.57 -13.68 -2.65
C TYR A 166 -8.28 -12.59 -1.61
N THR A 167 -7.63 -12.95 -0.52
CA THR A 167 -7.36 -12.02 0.60
C THR A 167 -6.13 -11.15 0.39
N LYS A 168 -5.30 -11.47 -0.60
CA LYS A 168 -3.99 -10.86 -0.86
C LYS A 168 -2.98 -11.08 0.28
N GLU A 169 -3.28 -11.99 1.22
CA GLU A 169 -2.37 -12.32 2.31
C GLU A 169 -1.15 -13.08 1.80
N ALA A 170 0.03 -12.64 2.22
CA ALA A 170 1.29 -13.35 1.94
C ALA A 170 1.46 -14.48 2.96
N LEU A 171 1.28 -15.72 2.49
CA LEU A 171 1.24 -16.90 3.35
C LEU A 171 2.63 -17.41 3.70
N ALA A 172 3.56 -17.29 2.76
CA ALA A 172 4.94 -17.68 2.95
C ALA A 172 5.87 -16.89 2.05
N HIS A 173 7.10 -16.73 2.50
CA HIS A 173 8.19 -16.21 1.70
C HIS A 173 9.51 -16.83 2.13
N VAL A 174 10.44 -16.96 1.21
CA VAL A 174 11.82 -17.38 1.47
C VAL A 174 12.76 -16.54 0.63
N LEU A 175 13.73 -15.90 1.29
CA LEU A 175 14.84 -15.20 0.64
C LEU A 175 16.02 -16.13 0.50
N SER A 176 16.67 -16.14 -0.67
CA SER A 176 17.85 -16.94 -0.98
C SER A 176 18.89 -16.14 -1.75
N ASP A 177 20.16 -16.46 -1.58
CA ASP A 177 21.27 -16.00 -2.42
C ASP A 177 21.54 -16.95 -3.60
N SER A 178 20.89 -18.14 -3.60
CA SER A 178 20.95 -19.13 -4.67
C SER A 178 19.62 -19.23 -5.41
N LEU A 179 19.67 -19.37 -6.74
CA LEU A 179 18.50 -19.56 -7.62
C LEU A 179 18.17 -21.06 -7.81
N GLU A 180 18.55 -21.91 -6.90
CA GLU A 180 18.19 -23.32 -6.94
C GLU A 180 16.73 -23.55 -6.51
N VAL A 181 16.16 -24.71 -6.84
CA VAL A 181 14.74 -24.98 -6.57
C VAL A 181 14.42 -25.07 -5.08
N ASP A 182 15.41 -25.27 -4.23
CA ASP A 182 15.23 -25.60 -2.81
C ASP A 182 14.47 -24.50 -2.04
N PHE A 183 14.77 -23.21 -2.28
CA PHE A 183 14.07 -22.12 -1.60
C PHE A 183 12.59 -22.00 -2.02
N VAL A 184 12.26 -22.45 -3.22
CA VAL A 184 10.86 -22.50 -3.67
C VAL A 184 10.11 -23.65 -2.99
N LEU A 185 10.76 -24.81 -2.84
CA LEU A 185 10.20 -25.96 -2.10
C LEU A 185 10.01 -25.58 -0.61
N GLU A 186 10.99 -24.92 -0.01
CA GLU A 186 10.89 -24.40 1.37
C GLU A 186 9.73 -23.43 1.53
N THR A 187 9.49 -22.55 0.55
CA THR A 187 8.34 -21.63 0.58
C THR A 187 7.01 -22.39 0.64
N VAL A 188 6.86 -23.47 -0.16
CA VAL A 188 5.64 -24.32 -0.14
C VAL A 188 5.53 -25.07 1.19
N GLN A 189 6.62 -25.60 1.72
CA GLN A 189 6.64 -26.31 3.00
C GLN A 189 6.28 -25.39 4.18
N ASN A 190 6.82 -24.17 4.19
CA ASN A 190 6.48 -23.15 5.19
C ASN A 190 4.99 -22.78 5.12
N MET A 191 4.45 -22.54 3.93
CA MET A 191 3.02 -22.30 3.75
C MET A 191 2.17 -23.46 4.26
N GLN A 192 2.53 -24.70 3.94
CA GLN A 192 1.81 -25.89 4.41
C GLN A 192 1.88 -26.05 5.92
N ARG A 193 3.05 -25.81 6.54
CA ARG A 193 3.21 -25.87 7.99
C ARG A 193 2.34 -24.88 8.73
N ASP A 194 2.29 -23.64 8.24
CA ASP A 194 1.68 -22.52 8.96
C ASP A 194 0.20 -22.34 8.60
N TYR A 195 -0.21 -22.75 7.42
CA TYR A 195 -1.58 -22.51 6.89
C TYR A 195 -2.29 -23.76 6.35
N GLY A 196 -1.65 -24.93 6.35
CA GLY A 196 -2.20 -26.16 5.74
C GLY A 196 -3.59 -26.52 6.21
N VAL A 197 -3.90 -26.30 7.49
CA VAL A 197 -5.25 -26.55 8.08
C VAL A 197 -6.31 -25.61 7.51
N SER A 198 -5.94 -24.43 7.04
CA SER A 198 -6.88 -23.43 6.48
C SER A 198 -7.08 -23.56 4.98
N LEU A 199 -6.33 -24.45 4.30
CA LEU A 199 -6.47 -24.68 2.86
C LEU A 199 -7.74 -25.45 2.55
N GLN A 200 -8.31 -25.23 1.35
CA GLN A 200 -9.44 -25.98 0.85
C GLN A 200 -8.97 -27.31 0.25
N GLN A 201 -9.87 -28.28 0.17
CA GLN A 201 -9.56 -29.63 -0.31
C GLN A 201 -9.01 -29.65 -1.76
N GLU A 202 -9.34 -28.67 -2.58
CA GLU A 202 -8.88 -28.55 -3.96
C GLU A 202 -8.10 -27.25 -4.22
N THR A 203 -7.34 -26.80 -3.23
CA THR A 203 -6.55 -25.56 -3.34
C THR A 203 -5.63 -25.62 -4.58
N ILE A 204 -5.72 -24.60 -5.41
CA ILE A 204 -4.90 -24.47 -6.62
C ILE A 204 -3.67 -23.64 -6.28
N ILE A 205 -2.48 -24.15 -6.61
CA ILE A 205 -1.25 -23.35 -6.64
C ILE A 205 -0.94 -22.95 -8.08
N HIS A 206 -0.95 -21.63 -8.34
CA HIS A 206 -0.76 -21.07 -9.68
C HIS A 206 0.59 -20.37 -9.79
N SER A 207 1.36 -20.71 -10.82
CA SER A 207 2.67 -20.13 -11.10
C SER A 207 2.83 -19.74 -12.57
N ASP A 208 3.93 -19.10 -12.91
CA ASP A 208 4.39 -19.04 -14.28
C ASP A 208 5.00 -20.41 -14.72
N GLN A 209 5.52 -20.46 -15.97
CA GLN A 209 6.20 -21.64 -16.50
C GLN A 209 7.72 -21.63 -16.25
N GLY A 210 8.16 -21.01 -15.17
CA GLY A 210 9.56 -20.99 -14.78
C GLY A 210 10.13 -22.40 -14.50
N CYS A 211 11.44 -22.58 -14.69
CA CYS A 211 12.09 -23.88 -14.53
C CYS A 211 11.94 -24.46 -13.10
N HIS A 212 11.80 -23.62 -12.10
CA HIS A 212 11.55 -24.04 -10.71
C HIS A 212 10.21 -24.75 -10.56
N TYR A 213 9.14 -24.20 -11.18
CA TYR A 213 7.77 -24.71 -11.09
C TYR A 213 7.48 -25.89 -12.02
N THR A 214 8.31 -26.07 -13.08
CA THR A 214 8.26 -27.22 -13.97
C THR A 214 9.21 -28.35 -13.54
N SER A 215 9.96 -28.16 -12.44
CA SER A 215 10.84 -29.19 -11.92
C SER A 215 10.05 -30.37 -11.34
N ILE A 216 10.59 -31.59 -11.50
CA ILE A 216 9.97 -32.82 -10.95
C ILE A 216 9.82 -32.67 -9.42
N ARG A 217 10.81 -32.10 -8.73
CA ARG A 217 10.77 -31.92 -7.28
C ARG A 217 9.61 -31.05 -6.82
N PHE A 218 9.33 -29.94 -7.53
CA PHE A 218 8.20 -29.07 -7.21
C PHE A 218 6.87 -29.78 -7.50
N MET A 219 6.75 -30.43 -8.66
CA MET A 219 5.53 -31.16 -9.04
C MET A 219 5.20 -32.27 -8.04
N THR A 220 6.20 -33.06 -7.63
CA THR A 220 6.04 -34.10 -6.60
C THR A 220 5.57 -33.51 -5.27
N LEU A 221 6.22 -32.43 -4.78
CA LEU A 221 5.83 -31.79 -3.53
C LEU A 221 4.39 -31.29 -3.55
N VAL A 222 3.98 -30.62 -4.65
CA VAL A 222 2.60 -30.12 -4.81
C VAL A 222 1.58 -31.25 -4.81
N GLN A 223 1.91 -32.38 -5.46
CA GLN A 223 1.08 -33.58 -5.49
C GLN A 223 0.98 -34.24 -4.10
N ASP A 224 2.11 -34.39 -3.40
CA ASP A 224 2.16 -34.98 -2.05
C ASP A 224 1.33 -34.15 -1.04
N LEU A 225 1.25 -32.85 -1.24
CA LEU A 225 0.44 -31.93 -0.43
C LEU A 225 -1.04 -31.84 -0.88
N CYS A 226 -1.45 -32.66 -1.84
CA CYS A 226 -2.80 -32.65 -2.42
C CYS A 226 -3.24 -31.30 -3.00
N LEU A 227 -2.27 -30.47 -3.46
CA LEU A 227 -2.54 -29.22 -4.15
C LEU A 227 -2.68 -29.45 -5.65
N ARG A 228 -3.53 -28.65 -6.29
CA ARG A 228 -3.68 -28.70 -7.77
C ARG A 228 -2.77 -27.67 -8.42
N GLN A 229 -1.83 -28.13 -9.24
CA GLN A 229 -0.97 -27.21 -9.97
C GLN A 229 -1.72 -26.60 -11.16
N SER A 230 -1.60 -25.27 -11.31
CA SER A 230 -2.03 -24.50 -12.48
C SER A 230 -0.89 -23.59 -12.94
N MET A 231 -0.76 -23.40 -14.25
CA MET A 231 0.28 -22.52 -14.80
C MET A 231 -0.31 -21.46 -15.72
N SER A 232 0.24 -20.25 -15.64
CA SER A 232 -0.08 -19.19 -16.58
C SER A 232 0.35 -19.55 -17.99
N ARG A 233 -0.34 -19.01 -19.00
CA ARG A 233 0.08 -19.19 -20.40
C ARG A 233 1.42 -18.51 -20.64
N ARG A 234 2.28 -19.14 -21.42
CA ARG A 234 3.62 -18.60 -21.71
C ARG A 234 3.54 -17.20 -22.32
N GLY A 235 4.20 -16.23 -21.65
CA GLY A 235 4.24 -14.83 -22.10
C GLY A 235 2.99 -14.01 -21.76
N ASN A 236 2.02 -14.55 -21.01
CA ASN A 236 0.81 -13.82 -20.61
C ASN A 236 0.95 -13.24 -19.18
N CYS A 237 1.50 -12.03 -19.09
CA CYS A 237 1.70 -11.33 -17.81
C CYS A 237 0.40 -10.99 -17.06
N TRP A 238 -0.77 -11.08 -17.71
CA TRP A 238 -2.05 -10.83 -17.05
C TRP A 238 -2.43 -11.97 -16.09
N ASP A 239 -1.93 -13.15 -16.32
CA ASP A 239 -2.24 -14.33 -15.51
C ASP A 239 -1.46 -14.32 -14.19
N ASN A 240 -0.46 -13.41 -14.01
CA ASN A 240 0.29 -13.21 -12.77
C ASN A 240 0.31 -11.74 -12.28
N ALA A 241 -0.61 -10.91 -12.78
CA ALA A 241 -0.67 -9.48 -12.48
C ALA A 241 -0.76 -9.15 -10.97
N PRO A 242 -1.46 -9.92 -10.11
CA PRO A 242 -1.48 -9.66 -8.68
C PRO A 242 -0.09 -9.78 -8.03
N GLN A 243 0.71 -10.77 -8.43
CA GLN A 243 2.06 -11.02 -7.93
C GLN A 243 3.03 -9.92 -8.40
N GLU A 244 2.94 -9.54 -9.69
CA GLU A 244 3.74 -8.42 -10.21
C GLU A 244 3.44 -7.10 -9.46
N SER A 245 2.17 -6.85 -9.16
CA SER A 245 1.75 -5.66 -8.39
C SER A 245 2.27 -5.71 -6.95
N PHE A 246 2.20 -6.87 -6.32
CA PHE A 246 2.72 -7.11 -4.97
C PHE A 246 4.21 -6.79 -4.88
N TYR A 247 5.02 -7.39 -5.75
CA TYR A 247 6.46 -7.13 -5.78
C TYR A 247 6.82 -5.69 -6.12
N GLY A 248 6.02 -5.05 -7.00
CA GLY A 248 6.18 -3.63 -7.29
C GLY A 248 6.03 -2.77 -6.04
N HIS A 249 5.00 -3.02 -5.24
CA HIS A 249 4.79 -2.31 -3.97
C HIS A 249 5.89 -2.59 -2.95
N MET A 250 6.31 -3.84 -2.81
CA MET A 250 7.40 -4.22 -1.92
C MET A 250 8.69 -3.47 -2.26
N LYS A 251 9.10 -3.52 -3.51
CA LYS A 251 10.34 -2.86 -3.96
C LYS A 251 10.28 -1.35 -3.83
N ASP A 252 9.13 -0.72 -4.11
CA ASP A 252 8.96 0.72 -3.94
C ASP A 252 9.01 1.14 -2.45
N GLU A 253 8.43 0.34 -1.57
CA GLU A 253 8.37 0.63 -0.13
C GLU A 253 9.69 0.31 0.60
N LEU A 254 10.45 -0.67 0.12
CA LEU A 254 11.77 -1.05 0.64
C LEU A 254 12.94 -0.32 -0.02
N ALA A 255 12.72 0.52 -1.04
CA ALA A 255 13.78 1.08 -1.88
C ALA A 255 14.90 1.74 -1.08
N ASP A 256 14.57 2.55 -0.06
CA ASP A 256 15.56 3.24 0.79
C ASP A 256 16.39 2.24 1.62
N LYS A 257 15.75 1.19 2.15
CA LYS A 257 16.41 0.13 2.94
C LYS A 257 17.30 -0.75 2.05
N MET A 258 16.79 -1.15 0.87
CA MET A 258 17.54 -1.97 -0.10
C MET A 258 18.88 -1.32 -0.51
N ALA A 259 18.91 0.02 -0.59
CA ALA A 259 20.13 0.75 -0.93
C ALA A 259 21.19 0.72 0.21
N SER A 260 20.81 0.40 1.44
CA SER A 260 21.68 0.40 2.60
C SER A 260 22.15 -1.00 3.06
N TRP A 261 21.62 -2.08 2.47
CA TRP A 261 21.97 -3.44 2.89
C TRP A 261 23.44 -3.78 2.65
N SER A 262 24.10 -4.22 3.69
CA SER A 262 25.50 -4.63 3.68
C SER A 262 25.69 -6.15 3.70
N CYS A 263 24.72 -6.90 4.24
CA CYS A 263 24.76 -8.36 4.33
C CYS A 263 23.37 -8.99 4.09
N PHE A 264 23.36 -10.31 3.90
CA PHE A 264 22.14 -11.08 3.66
C PHE A 264 21.15 -10.99 4.82
N GLU A 265 21.64 -11.02 6.06
CA GLU A 265 20.85 -10.99 7.29
C GLU A 265 20.09 -9.66 7.44
N GLU A 266 20.66 -8.55 7.02
CA GLU A 266 19.99 -7.25 6.99
C GLU A 266 18.86 -7.24 5.98
N ALA A 267 19.11 -7.74 4.77
CA ALA A 267 18.10 -7.87 3.73
C ALA A 267 16.96 -8.79 4.19
N LYS A 268 17.30 -9.94 4.78
CA LYS A 268 16.32 -10.89 5.31
C LYS A 268 15.43 -10.25 6.37
N ARG A 269 16.03 -9.63 7.39
CA ARG A 269 15.29 -8.96 8.48
C ARG A 269 14.35 -7.88 7.97
N ASP A 270 14.80 -7.03 7.05
CA ASP A 270 13.96 -5.96 6.52
C ASP A 270 12.84 -6.48 5.62
N ILE A 271 13.06 -7.58 4.91
CA ILE A 271 12.03 -8.26 4.12
C ILE A 271 11.02 -8.92 5.07
N ASP A 272 11.47 -9.64 6.09
CA ASP A 272 10.59 -10.28 7.09
C ASP A 272 9.71 -9.23 7.80
N ASP A 273 10.28 -8.08 8.22
CA ASP A 273 9.54 -6.96 8.80
C ASP A 273 8.51 -6.37 7.82
N TRP A 274 8.87 -6.28 6.53
CA TRP A 274 7.94 -5.80 5.52
C TRP A 274 6.77 -6.76 5.29
N PHE A 275 6.98 -8.08 5.32
CA PHE A 275 5.91 -9.07 5.20
C PHE A 275 4.97 -9.02 6.41
N ASP A 276 5.51 -8.86 7.62
CA ASP A 276 4.70 -8.64 8.81
C ASP A 276 3.85 -7.36 8.69
N TYR A 277 4.47 -6.24 8.31
CA TYR A 277 3.76 -5.00 8.03
C TYR A 277 2.69 -5.16 6.94
N TYR A 278 3.02 -5.85 5.85
CA TYR A 278 2.11 -6.06 4.73
C TYR A 278 0.85 -6.81 5.16
N ASN A 279 0.99 -7.88 5.90
CA ASN A 279 -0.12 -8.71 6.33
C ASN A 279 -0.98 -8.05 7.44
N HIS A 280 -0.37 -7.30 8.36
CA HIS A 280 -1.05 -6.86 9.57
C HIS A 280 -1.38 -5.35 9.58
N ASP A 281 -0.54 -4.50 8.98
CA ASP A 281 -0.61 -3.05 9.12
C ASP A 281 -0.76 -2.30 7.79
N ARG A 282 -0.60 -2.99 6.65
CA ARG A 282 -0.75 -2.38 5.34
C ARG A 282 -2.20 -2.46 4.87
N TYR A 283 -3.00 -1.50 5.29
CA TYR A 283 -4.41 -1.43 4.94
C TYR A 283 -4.62 -1.14 3.46
N GLN A 284 -5.58 -1.84 2.84
CA GLN A 284 -5.87 -1.76 1.41
C GLN A 284 -7.31 -1.34 1.18
N TRP A 285 -7.53 -0.38 0.29
CA TRP A 285 -8.87 0.14 0.03
C TRP A 285 -9.83 -0.92 -0.51
N GLN A 286 -9.35 -1.78 -1.39
CA GLN A 286 -10.11 -2.88 -1.99
C GLN A 286 -10.42 -4.04 -1.03
N LEU A 287 -9.67 -4.16 0.05
CA LEU A 287 -9.93 -5.12 1.13
C LEU A 287 -10.79 -4.50 2.24
N ALA A 288 -11.82 -3.75 1.88
CA ALA A 288 -12.70 -3.05 2.84
C ALA A 288 -11.93 -2.16 3.83
N LYS A 289 -10.81 -1.57 3.45
CA LYS A 289 -9.88 -0.77 4.27
C LYS A 289 -9.16 -1.56 5.36
N LEU A 290 -9.12 -2.87 5.25
CA LEU A 290 -8.44 -3.78 6.17
C LEU A 290 -7.05 -4.17 5.65
N SER A 291 -6.22 -4.72 6.52
CA SER A 291 -5.01 -5.44 6.11
C SER A 291 -5.41 -6.83 5.58
N PRO A 292 -4.52 -7.52 4.84
CA PRO A 292 -4.80 -8.86 4.32
C PRO A 292 -5.28 -9.84 5.40
N SER A 293 -4.58 -9.93 6.54
CA SER A 293 -4.96 -10.83 7.65
C SER A 293 -6.28 -10.43 8.31
N GLN A 294 -6.55 -9.12 8.47
CA GLN A 294 -7.83 -8.64 8.97
C GLN A 294 -8.96 -8.94 7.98
N PHE A 295 -8.69 -8.82 6.68
CA PHE A 295 -9.67 -9.11 5.64
C PHE A 295 -9.99 -10.62 5.61
N TYR A 296 -8.97 -11.49 5.73
CA TYR A 296 -9.21 -12.93 5.89
C TYR A 296 -10.12 -13.23 7.08
N ARG A 297 -9.83 -12.63 8.25
CA ARG A 297 -10.66 -12.80 9.44
C ARG A 297 -12.08 -12.30 9.20
N TYR A 298 -12.24 -11.13 8.60
CA TYR A 298 -13.58 -10.58 8.30
C TYR A 298 -14.39 -11.49 7.37
N VAL A 299 -13.82 -12.02 6.30
CA VAL A 299 -14.56 -12.86 5.34
C VAL A 299 -14.85 -14.25 5.88
N THR A 300 -14.09 -14.74 6.87
CA THR A 300 -14.32 -16.04 7.51
C THR A 300 -15.25 -15.98 8.72
N THR A 301 -15.26 -14.88 9.47
CA THR A 301 -16.10 -14.73 10.69
C THR A 301 -17.33 -13.86 10.48
N GLY A 302 -17.37 -13.02 9.43
CA GLY A 302 -18.39 -12.00 9.22
C GLY A 302 -18.25 -10.75 10.10
N GLU A 303 -17.25 -10.69 10.99
CA GLU A 303 -17.04 -9.58 11.92
C GLU A 303 -16.18 -8.48 11.30
N TYR A 304 -16.76 -7.32 11.01
CA TYR A 304 -16.06 -6.17 10.51
C TYR A 304 -15.45 -5.35 11.66
N PRO A 305 -14.12 -5.16 11.72
CA PRO A 305 -13.47 -4.61 12.92
C PRO A 305 -13.52 -3.07 13.03
N LEU A 306 -13.92 -2.35 11.99
CA LEU A 306 -13.91 -0.89 12.01
C LEU A 306 -15.29 -0.31 12.34
N PRO A 307 -15.38 0.91 12.88
CA PRO A 307 -16.65 1.59 13.10
C PRO A 307 -17.44 1.78 11.79
N GLY A 308 -18.72 1.49 11.83
CA GLY A 308 -19.65 1.60 10.70
C GLY A 308 -19.75 0.31 9.86
N SER A 309 -20.49 0.41 8.74
CA SER A 309 -20.66 -0.72 7.82
C SER A 309 -19.45 -0.82 6.86
N PRO A 310 -19.09 -2.04 6.41
CA PRO A 310 -18.08 -2.21 5.40
C PRO A 310 -18.46 -1.44 4.13
N PRO A 311 -17.49 -0.89 3.38
CA PRO A 311 -17.77 -0.18 2.13
C PRO A 311 -18.49 -1.10 1.14
N ALA A 312 -19.51 -0.58 0.46
CA ALA A 312 -20.19 -1.29 -0.61
C ALA A 312 -19.17 -1.71 -1.69
N GLY A 313 -19.05 -3.03 -1.93
CA GLY A 313 -18.07 -3.61 -2.85
C GLY A 313 -16.84 -4.24 -2.19
N GLY A 314 -16.71 -4.19 -0.85
CA GLY A 314 -15.59 -4.79 -0.12
C GLY A 314 -15.71 -6.31 0.13
N VAL A 315 -16.81 -6.92 -0.29
CA VAL A 315 -16.99 -8.39 -0.25
C VAL A 315 -17.37 -8.83 -1.66
N PRO A 316 -16.61 -9.69 -2.31
CA PRO A 316 -17.04 -10.33 -3.55
C PRO A 316 -18.36 -11.09 -3.30
N ARG A 317 -19.34 -10.89 -4.18
CA ARG A 317 -20.63 -11.62 -4.12
C ARG A 317 -20.34 -13.11 -4.37
N GLY A 318 -20.31 -13.90 -3.32
CA GLY A 318 -20.04 -15.34 -3.44
C GLY A 318 -19.88 -16.09 -2.14
N SER A 319 -19.85 -15.43 -0.98
CA SER A 319 -19.79 -16.09 0.33
C SER A 319 -21.07 -15.80 1.13
N ALA A 320 -22.13 -16.50 0.80
CA ALA A 320 -23.15 -16.85 1.78
C ALA A 320 -23.01 -18.36 2.07
N PRO A 321 -23.21 -18.82 3.34
CA PRO A 321 -23.04 -20.19 3.75
C PRO A 321 -23.96 -21.15 3.02
#